data_f6b47ff8a0798e10a831df82f949d390
#
_entry.id   f6b47ff8a0798e10a831df82f949d390
#
_cell.length_a   1.000
_cell.length_b   1.000
_cell.length_c   1.000
_cell.angle_alpha   90.00
_cell.angle_beta   90.00
_cell.angle_gamma   90.00
#
_symmetry.space_group_name_H-M   'P 1'
#
loop_
_entity.id
_entity.type
_entity.pdbx_description
1 polymer ?
#
loop_
_entity_poly.entity_id
_entity_poly.type
_entity_poly.pdbx_seq_one_letter_code
_entity_poly.pdbx_strand_id
1 'polypeptide(L)'
;MLVKTYSAAVNGLEVTTVTVEISLTRGIMFHLSGLADTAVKESHDRIVAALLNNGYKFPVADITVNMAPADLRKEGSGYDLPLAIGILAAMEKVETENLDKYMFVGELGLDGRLQPVRGALPIAIRARKEQFKALIVPRQNIREAAVVNNIDVYGMDSLADVIAFINGTAEFEPTRIDTRREFYEQQSNFDLDFADVRGQENVKRAMEVAAAGGHNMVMIGPPGSGKSMMAKRLPSILPPLSLAESLETTQIHSVAGKLGKGMSLISQRPFRSPHHTISQVALVGGGMNPQPGEISLAHNGVLFADELPEFNKATLEVLRQPLEDRKITIARSKYTIEYPCSFMFVASMNPCPCGYFNDPTHHCVCTPGQIQRYMNKISGPLLDRIDIQVEITPVPFKDISKAQPGEPSSAIRDRVIKARHRQEERFKDISGVYCNAQMTERMIHQYAEPDETGINLLRMAMERLNLSARAYNRILKVARTIADLEGCENVQSNHLAEAISYRNLDRSDWAERC
;
A
#
# COMPACT_ATOMS: atom_id res chain seq x y z
N MET A 1 -3.21 -46.32 1.51
CA MET A 1 -2.56 -45.47 2.54
C MET A 1 -3.14 -44.07 2.43
N LEU A 2 -3.47 -43.42 3.54
CA LEU A 2 -3.90 -42.02 3.57
C LEU A 2 -2.72 -41.16 3.99
N VAL A 3 -2.37 -40.18 3.15
CA VAL A 3 -1.28 -39.22 3.40
C VAL A 3 -1.88 -37.82 3.53
N LYS A 4 -1.32 -37.00 4.42
CA LYS A 4 -1.70 -35.59 4.58
C LYS A 4 -0.47 -34.71 4.35
N THR A 5 -0.66 -33.68 3.54
CA THR A 5 0.27 -32.55 3.40
C THR A 5 -0.46 -31.24 3.69
N TYR A 6 0.28 -30.18 3.98
CA TYR A 6 -0.31 -28.91 4.37
C TYR A 6 0.15 -27.80 3.44
N SER A 7 -0.80 -26.95 3.07
CA SER A 7 -0.61 -25.76 2.27
C SER A 7 -1.44 -24.61 2.82
N ALA A 8 -1.58 -23.53 2.08
CA ALA A 8 -2.35 -22.37 2.52
C ALA A 8 -3.16 -21.75 1.38
N ALA A 9 -4.36 -21.29 1.68
CA ALA A 9 -5.19 -20.47 0.80
C ALA A 9 -5.12 -19.02 1.27
N VAL A 10 -4.80 -18.12 0.35
CA VAL A 10 -4.75 -16.67 0.58
C VAL A 10 -6.06 -16.05 0.10
N ASN A 11 -6.80 -15.40 1.00
CA ASN A 11 -8.03 -14.69 0.70
C ASN A 11 -7.94 -13.24 1.23
N GLY A 12 -7.61 -12.30 0.34
CA GLY A 12 -7.20 -10.97 0.78
C GLY A 12 -5.91 -11.03 1.58
N LEU A 13 -5.90 -10.49 2.79
CA LEU A 13 -4.76 -10.60 3.73
C LEU A 13 -4.88 -11.79 4.69
N GLU A 14 -6.04 -12.43 4.73
CA GLU A 14 -6.27 -13.60 5.55
C GLU A 14 -5.74 -14.87 4.87
N VAL A 15 -5.12 -15.72 5.67
CA VAL A 15 -4.61 -17.00 5.21
C VAL A 15 -5.22 -18.13 6.04
N THR A 16 -5.75 -19.12 5.35
CA THR A 16 -6.31 -20.33 5.94
C THR A 16 -5.47 -21.53 5.53
N THR A 17 -5.11 -22.36 6.50
CA THR A 17 -4.38 -23.61 6.24
C THR A 17 -5.25 -24.59 5.47
N VAL A 18 -4.70 -25.18 4.43
CA VAL A 18 -5.34 -26.19 3.59
C VAL A 18 -4.66 -27.53 3.86
N THR A 19 -5.45 -28.48 4.36
CA THR A 19 -5.03 -29.88 4.46
C THR A 19 -5.31 -30.58 3.15
N VAL A 20 -4.28 -31.13 2.53
CA VAL A 20 -4.36 -31.92 1.32
C VAL A 20 -4.28 -33.38 1.70
N GLU A 21 -5.38 -34.11 1.60
CA GLU A 21 -5.48 -35.53 1.90
C GLU A 21 -5.44 -36.33 0.62
N ILE A 22 -4.53 -37.30 0.53
CA ILE A 22 -4.33 -38.12 -0.67
C ILE A 22 -4.44 -39.59 -0.32
N SER A 23 -5.27 -40.31 -1.07
CA SER A 23 -5.45 -41.75 -0.95
C SER A 23 -5.29 -42.43 -2.29
N LEU A 24 -4.54 -43.53 -2.34
CA LEU A 24 -4.36 -44.38 -3.50
C LEU A 24 -5.16 -45.67 -3.33
N THR A 25 -6.00 -46.02 -4.31
CA THR A 25 -6.75 -47.26 -4.37
C THR A 25 -6.61 -47.89 -5.76
N ARG A 26 -7.19 -49.09 -5.97
CA ARG A 26 -7.12 -49.79 -7.27
C ARG A 26 -7.98 -49.06 -8.28
N GLY A 27 -7.39 -48.68 -9.44
CA GLY A 27 -8.09 -48.02 -10.53
C GLY A 27 -7.17 -47.18 -11.38
N ILE A 28 -7.69 -46.19 -12.12
CA ILE A 28 -6.96 -45.32 -13.04
C ILE A 28 -7.45 -43.86 -13.01
N MET A 29 -8.33 -43.51 -12.08
CA MET A 29 -9.01 -42.22 -12.05
C MET A 29 -8.31 -41.23 -11.11
N PHE A 30 -8.38 -39.95 -11.47
CA PHE A 30 -7.95 -38.85 -10.60
C PHE A 30 -9.16 -38.05 -10.16
N HIS A 31 -9.45 -38.08 -8.86
CA HIS A 31 -10.56 -37.37 -8.24
C HIS A 31 -10.03 -36.26 -7.34
N LEU A 32 -10.46 -35.02 -7.60
CA LEU A 32 -10.10 -33.83 -6.82
C LEU A 32 -11.36 -33.17 -6.26
N SER A 33 -11.43 -33.07 -4.93
CA SER A 33 -12.51 -32.44 -4.17
C SER A 33 -12.03 -31.26 -3.31
N GLY A 34 -12.94 -30.37 -2.87
CA GLY A 34 -12.63 -29.25 -1.98
C GLY A 34 -12.62 -27.88 -2.65
N LEU A 35 -13.57 -27.61 -3.56
CA LEU A 35 -13.74 -26.32 -4.25
C LEU A 35 -12.48 -25.80 -4.98
N ALA A 36 -11.76 -26.71 -5.64
CA ALA A 36 -10.61 -26.37 -6.48
C ALA A 36 -11.04 -25.57 -7.72
N ASP A 37 -10.32 -24.48 -8.02
CA ASP A 37 -10.51 -23.72 -9.27
C ASP A 37 -9.92 -24.46 -10.49
N THR A 38 -10.00 -23.83 -11.67
CA THR A 38 -9.45 -24.41 -12.90
C THR A 38 -7.95 -24.61 -12.82
N ALA A 39 -7.20 -23.65 -12.24
CA ALA A 39 -5.75 -23.73 -12.14
C ALA A 39 -5.30 -24.89 -11.23
N VAL A 40 -6.04 -25.14 -10.13
CA VAL A 40 -5.80 -26.30 -9.24
C VAL A 40 -6.18 -27.61 -9.95
N LYS A 41 -7.21 -27.63 -10.79
CA LYS A 41 -7.58 -28.84 -11.57
C LYS A 41 -6.54 -29.17 -12.64
N GLU A 42 -5.95 -28.15 -13.27
CA GLU A 42 -4.86 -28.29 -14.24
C GLU A 42 -3.55 -28.74 -13.59
N SER A 43 -3.43 -28.71 -12.25
CA SER A 43 -2.23 -29.20 -11.54
C SER A 43 -1.90 -30.66 -11.85
N HIS A 44 -2.94 -31.49 -12.15
CA HIS A 44 -2.73 -32.89 -12.53
C HIS A 44 -1.72 -33.02 -13.67
N ASP A 45 -1.91 -32.27 -14.77
CA ASP A 45 -1.04 -32.39 -15.96
C ASP A 45 0.39 -31.88 -15.66
N ARG A 46 0.51 -30.80 -14.87
CA ARG A 46 1.81 -30.28 -14.45
C ARG A 46 2.53 -31.27 -13.53
N ILE A 47 1.83 -31.87 -12.59
CA ILE A 47 2.40 -32.86 -11.66
C ILE A 47 2.84 -34.11 -12.42
N VAL A 48 2.00 -34.65 -13.32
CA VAL A 48 2.36 -35.82 -14.14
C VAL A 48 3.66 -35.57 -14.91
N ALA A 49 3.75 -34.42 -15.61
CA ALA A 49 4.94 -34.07 -16.37
C ALA A 49 6.17 -33.88 -15.46
N ALA A 50 6.04 -33.15 -14.34
CA ALA A 50 7.10 -32.91 -13.39
C ALA A 50 7.64 -34.21 -12.78
N LEU A 51 6.76 -35.13 -12.39
CA LEU A 51 7.16 -36.43 -11.85
C LEU A 51 7.93 -37.26 -12.89
N LEU A 52 7.41 -37.37 -14.13
CA LEU A 52 8.06 -38.11 -15.21
C LEU A 52 9.45 -37.56 -15.53
N ASN A 53 9.59 -36.24 -15.62
CA ASN A 53 10.86 -35.58 -15.91
C ASN A 53 11.89 -35.70 -14.78
N ASN A 54 11.43 -36.00 -13.55
CA ASN A 54 12.29 -36.28 -12.39
C ASN A 54 12.47 -37.78 -12.10
N GLY A 55 12.12 -38.65 -13.06
CA GLY A 55 12.36 -40.11 -12.99
C GLY A 55 11.32 -40.90 -12.18
N TYR A 56 10.21 -40.28 -11.78
CA TYR A 56 9.11 -40.94 -11.09
C TYR A 56 7.99 -41.26 -12.06
N LYS A 57 7.52 -42.52 -12.06
CA LYS A 57 6.33 -42.90 -12.83
C LYS A 57 5.09 -42.45 -12.07
N PHE A 58 4.15 -41.81 -12.76
CA PHE A 58 2.84 -41.50 -12.18
C PHE A 58 2.10 -42.79 -11.85
N PRO A 59 1.45 -42.92 -10.67
CA PRO A 59 0.84 -44.18 -10.25
C PRO A 59 -0.36 -44.57 -11.11
N VAL A 60 -0.42 -45.82 -11.50
CA VAL A 60 -1.60 -46.45 -12.13
C VAL A 60 -2.54 -46.88 -11.01
N ALA A 61 -3.30 -45.94 -10.46
CA ALA A 61 -4.19 -46.12 -9.33
C ALA A 61 -5.32 -45.08 -9.37
N ASP A 62 -6.42 -45.35 -8.67
CA ASP A 62 -7.40 -44.30 -8.35
C ASP A 62 -6.78 -43.39 -7.28
N ILE A 63 -6.57 -42.13 -7.66
CA ILE A 63 -6.03 -41.11 -6.78
C ILE A 63 -7.19 -40.23 -6.32
N THR A 64 -7.54 -40.31 -5.05
CA THR A 64 -8.51 -39.42 -4.44
C THR A 64 -7.79 -38.34 -3.64
N VAL A 65 -8.01 -37.08 -4.05
CA VAL A 65 -7.50 -35.90 -3.37
C VAL A 65 -8.67 -35.15 -2.75
N ASN A 66 -8.54 -34.85 -1.46
CA ASN A 66 -9.47 -33.96 -0.75
C ASN A 66 -8.71 -32.75 -0.18
N MET A 67 -9.17 -31.55 -0.50
CA MET A 67 -8.58 -30.30 0.00
C MET A 67 -9.50 -29.65 1.03
N ALA A 68 -9.21 -29.81 2.30
CA ALA A 68 -10.01 -29.27 3.41
C ALA A 68 -9.49 -27.89 3.87
N PRO A 69 -10.38 -26.96 4.32
CA PRO A 69 -11.82 -27.09 4.47
C PRO A 69 -12.56 -26.98 3.12
N ALA A 70 -13.69 -27.66 2.99
CA ALA A 70 -14.42 -27.78 1.73
C ALA A 70 -15.22 -26.52 1.33
N ASP A 71 -15.50 -25.64 2.28
CA ASP A 71 -16.21 -24.36 2.09
C ASP A 71 -15.31 -23.25 1.55
N LEU A 72 -14.00 -23.40 1.66
CA LEU A 72 -13.02 -22.45 1.16
C LEU A 72 -12.58 -22.81 -0.27
N ARG A 73 -12.67 -21.86 -1.18
CA ARG A 73 -12.17 -22.03 -2.54
C ARG A 73 -10.65 -22.00 -2.57
N LYS A 74 -10.02 -22.97 -3.24
CA LYS A 74 -8.60 -23.06 -3.47
C LYS A 74 -8.31 -22.53 -4.87
N GLU A 75 -7.50 -21.49 -4.95
CA GLU A 75 -7.22 -20.77 -6.19
C GLU A 75 -5.73 -20.71 -6.48
N GLY A 76 -5.39 -20.78 -7.76
CA GLY A 76 -4.01 -20.68 -8.23
C GLY A 76 -3.21 -21.98 -8.17
N SER A 77 -1.98 -21.90 -8.67
CA SER A 77 -1.08 -23.04 -8.89
C SER A 77 -0.18 -23.39 -7.70
N GLY A 78 -0.27 -22.65 -6.59
CA GLY A 78 0.59 -22.85 -5.40
C GLY A 78 0.42 -24.20 -4.68
N TYR A 79 -0.58 -24.98 -5.09
CA TYR A 79 -0.86 -26.31 -4.53
C TYR A 79 -0.17 -27.45 -5.27
N ASP A 80 0.51 -27.18 -6.39
CA ASP A 80 1.17 -28.23 -7.17
C ASP A 80 2.20 -28.99 -6.33
N LEU A 81 3.01 -28.27 -5.56
CA LEU A 81 4.04 -28.87 -4.70
C LEU A 81 3.45 -29.78 -3.61
N PRO A 82 2.51 -29.34 -2.73
CA PRO A 82 1.94 -30.22 -1.72
C PRO A 82 1.19 -31.41 -2.31
N LEU A 83 0.56 -31.27 -3.48
CA LEU A 83 -0.08 -32.37 -4.19
C LEU A 83 0.95 -33.39 -4.69
N ALA A 84 2.04 -32.94 -5.32
CA ALA A 84 3.11 -33.81 -5.83
C ALA A 84 3.80 -34.59 -4.69
N ILE A 85 4.14 -33.90 -3.60
CA ILE A 85 4.75 -34.54 -2.42
C ILE A 85 3.80 -35.55 -1.78
N GLY A 86 2.52 -35.21 -1.66
CA GLY A 86 1.52 -36.14 -1.10
C GLY A 86 1.30 -37.38 -1.97
N ILE A 87 1.33 -37.25 -3.32
CA ILE A 87 1.25 -38.40 -4.24
C ILE A 87 2.52 -39.27 -4.09
N LEU A 88 3.71 -38.68 -4.08
CA LEU A 88 4.97 -39.40 -3.89
C LEU A 88 5.04 -40.11 -2.54
N ALA A 89 4.55 -39.49 -1.48
CA ALA A 89 4.48 -40.10 -0.16
C ALA A 89 3.48 -41.25 -0.12
N ALA A 90 2.33 -41.14 -0.79
CA ALA A 90 1.38 -42.24 -0.92
C ALA A 90 1.91 -43.42 -1.77
N MET A 91 2.93 -43.15 -2.62
CA MET A 91 3.70 -44.17 -3.36
C MET A 91 4.90 -44.69 -2.60
N GLU A 92 5.12 -44.29 -1.35
CA GLU A 92 6.28 -44.65 -0.53
C GLU A 92 7.63 -44.24 -1.16
N LYS A 93 7.65 -43.13 -1.91
CA LYS A 93 8.86 -42.55 -2.50
C LYS A 93 9.43 -41.38 -1.69
N VAL A 94 8.65 -40.90 -0.73
CA VAL A 94 9.00 -39.81 0.17
C VAL A 94 8.63 -40.23 1.60
N GLU A 95 9.52 -39.92 2.54
CA GLU A 95 9.32 -40.20 3.97
C GLU A 95 8.10 -39.42 4.51
N THR A 96 7.30 -40.08 5.36
CA THR A 96 6.03 -39.51 5.85
C THR A 96 6.11 -38.97 7.29
N GLU A 97 7.16 -39.35 8.05
CA GLU A 97 7.24 -39.12 9.50
C GLU A 97 7.14 -37.66 9.95
N ASN A 98 7.57 -36.70 9.09
CA ASN A 98 7.60 -35.29 9.44
C ASN A 98 6.72 -34.42 8.50
N LEU A 99 5.94 -34.99 7.61
CA LEU A 99 5.13 -34.22 6.65
C LEU A 99 4.09 -33.33 7.34
N ASP A 100 3.59 -33.73 8.50
CA ASP A 100 2.65 -32.97 9.33
C ASP A 100 3.27 -31.73 9.97
N LYS A 101 4.60 -31.65 10.03
CA LYS A 101 5.35 -30.52 10.60
C LYS A 101 5.72 -29.47 9.57
N TYR A 102 5.51 -29.75 8.28
CA TYR A 102 5.92 -28.89 7.18
C TYR A 102 4.71 -28.34 6.42
N MET A 103 4.77 -27.04 6.09
CA MET A 103 3.85 -26.44 5.14
C MET A 103 4.56 -26.26 3.79
N PHE A 104 3.88 -26.62 2.70
CA PHE A 104 4.42 -26.60 1.35
C PHE A 104 3.63 -25.63 0.48
N VAL A 105 4.32 -24.77 -0.25
CA VAL A 105 3.71 -23.86 -1.23
C VAL A 105 4.63 -23.73 -2.43
N GLY A 106 4.11 -23.95 -3.63
CA GLY A 106 4.89 -23.81 -4.85
C GLY A 106 4.12 -24.28 -6.08
N GLU A 107 4.28 -23.57 -7.18
CA GLU A 107 3.84 -24.01 -8.50
C GLU A 107 4.94 -24.84 -9.15
N LEU A 108 4.59 -25.90 -9.87
CA LEU A 108 5.55 -26.75 -10.59
C LEU A 108 5.59 -26.40 -12.09
N GLY A 109 6.78 -26.15 -12.60
CA GLY A 109 7.05 -26.24 -14.01
C GLY A 109 7.02 -27.71 -14.50
N LEU A 110 6.82 -27.94 -15.77
CA LEU A 110 6.80 -29.29 -16.35
C LEU A 110 8.12 -30.03 -16.19
N ASP A 111 9.22 -29.31 -16.01
CA ASP A 111 10.57 -29.83 -15.69
C ASP A 111 10.78 -30.10 -14.20
N GLY A 112 9.79 -29.80 -13.35
CA GLY A 112 9.85 -29.94 -11.91
C GLY A 112 10.49 -28.77 -11.17
N ARG A 113 10.83 -27.64 -11.85
CA ARG A 113 11.29 -26.42 -11.19
C ARG A 113 10.15 -25.74 -10.45
N LEU A 114 10.45 -25.16 -9.29
CA LEU A 114 9.50 -24.40 -8.53
C LEU A 114 9.40 -22.96 -9.05
N GLN A 115 8.16 -22.53 -9.32
CA GLN A 115 7.83 -21.19 -9.75
C GLN A 115 7.32 -20.35 -8.56
N PRO A 116 7.54 -19.02 -8.56
CA PRO A 116 7.15 -18.15 -7.46
C PRO A 116 5.64 -18.10 -7.25
N VAL A 117 5.24 -17.98 -5.99
CA VAL A 117 3.84 -17.81 -5.57
C VAL A 117 3.60 -16.43 -5.00
N ARG A 118 2.34 -16.00 -4.95
CA ARG A 118 1.92 -14.76 -4.30
C ARG A 118 1.56 -15.01 -2.85
N GLY A 119 1.79 -14.02 -1.99
CA GLY A 119 1.38 -14.08 -0.61
C GLY A 119 2.26 -14.96 0.28
N ALA A 120 3.55 -15.14 -0.04
CA ALA A 120 4.45 -15.97 0.76
C ALA A 120 4.64 -15.40 2.18
N LEU A 121 4.64 -14.07 2.38
CA LEU A 121 4.72 -13.46 3.71
C LEU A 121 3.49 -13.78 4.58
N PRO A 122 2.24 -13.51 4.18
CA PRO A 122 1.09 -13.89 4.99
C PRO A 122 0.98 -15.39 5.20
N ILE A 123 1.43 -16.23 4.26
CA ILE A 123 1.51 -17.69 4.44
C ILE A 123 2.52 -18.04 5.55
N ALA A 124 3.71 -17.43 5.56
CA ALA A 124 4.70 -17.64 6.61
C ALA A 124 4.20 -17.20 8.00
N ILE A 125 3.47 -16.09 8.08
CA ILE A 125 2.83 -15.62 9.32
C ILE A 125 1.83 -16.67 9.82
N ARG A 126 1.02 -17.25 8.92
CA ARG A 126 0.06 -18.31 9.26
C ARG A 126 0.75 -19.58 9.72
N ALA A 127 1.76 -20.02 8.99
CA ALA A 127 2.52 -21.22 9.33
C ALA A 127 3.16 -21.12 10.73
N ARG A 128 3.74 -19.96 11.07
CA ARG A 128 4.23 -19.68 12.43
C ARG A 128 3.13 -19.74 13.49
N LYS A 129 1.97 -19.11 13.20
CA LYS A 129 0.83 -19.05 14.14
C LYS A 129 0.31 -20.45 14.48
N GLU A 130 0.33 -21.36 13.51
CA GLU A 130 -0.07 -22.77 13.68
C GLU A 130 1.08 -23.69 14.11
N GLN A 131 2.24 -23.12 14.42
CA GLN A 131 3.39 -23.84 14.98
C GLN A 131 3.99 -24.90 14.05
N PHE A 132 3.89 -24.73 12.73
CA PHE A 132 4.64 -25.54 11.80
C PHE A 132 6.15 -25.37 12.06
N LYS A 133 6.89 -26.48 11.97
CA LYS A 133 8.35 -26.46 12.15
C LYS A 133 9.03 -25.73 10.99
N ALA A 134 8.56 -25.96 9.77
CA ALA A 134 9.14 -25.36 8.59
C ALA A 134 8.10 -25.01 7.52
N LEU A 135 8.45 -24.00 6.72
CA LEU A 135 7.77 -23.59 5.51
C LEU A 135 8.70 -23.80 4.30
N ILE A 136 8.26 -24.59 3.34
CA ILE A 136 8.96 -24.86 2.09
C ILE A 136 8.33 -24.01 0.99
N VAL A 137 9.14 -23.14 0.36
CA VAL A 137 8.71 -22.19 -0.68
C VAL A 137 9.67 -22.20 -1.86
N PRO A 138 9.28 -21.72 -3.04
CA PRO A 138 10.20 -21.45 -4.13
C PRO A 138 11.31 -20.48 -3.70
N ARG A 139 12.55 -20.70 -4.16
CA ARG A 139 13.72 -19.88 -3.80
C ARG A 139 13.48 -18.37 -4.02
N GLN A 140 12.69 -18.01 -5.00
CA GLN A 140 12.37 -16.61 -5.29
C GLN A 140 11.52 -15.94 -4.20
N ASN A 141 10.76 -16.72 -3.40
CA ASN A 141 9.93 -16.23 -2.29
C ASN A 141 10.66 -16.30 -0.93
N ILE A 142 11.87 -16.82 -0.88
CA ILE A 142 12.55 -17.15 0.39
C ILE A 142 12.76 -15.91 1.26
N ARG A 143 13.21 -14.78 0.66
CA ARG A 143 13.48 -13.56 1.40
C ARG A 143 12.22 -12.95 2.00
N GLU A 144 11.12 -13.00 1.25
CA GLU A 144 9.80 -12.54 1.68
C GLU A 144 9.27 -13.37 2.86
N ALA A 145 9.36 -14.70 2.77
CA ALA A 145 8.88 -15.61 3.81
C ALA A 145 9.79 -15.61 5.06
N ALA A 146 11.10 -15.51 4.89
CA ALA A 146 12.09 -15.56 5.97
C ALA A 146 12.12 -14.28 6.85
N VAL A 147 11.32 -13.25 6.53
CA VAL A 147 11.04 -12.13 7.44
C VAL A 147 10.41 -12.59 8.75
N VAL A 148 9.66 -13.68 8.71
CA VAL A 148 8.93 -14.21 9.87
C VAL A 148 9.86 -15.01 10.76
N ASN A 149 10.11 -14.50 11.97
CA ASN A 149 10.91 -15.19 12.97
C ASN A 149 10.17 -16.41 13.58
N ASN A 150 10.91 -17.32 14.17
CA ASN A 150 10.41 -18.53 14.85
C ASN A 150 9.68 -19.53 13.93
N ILE A 151 10.09 -19.60 12.68
CA ILE A 151 9.79 -20.66 11.74
C ILE A 151 10.99 -20.84 10.82
N ASP A 152 11.37 -22.08 10.53
CA ASP A 152 12.43 -22.35 9.56
C ASP A 152 11.87 -22.24 8.14
N VAL A 153 12.49 -21.43 7.30
CA VAL A 153 12.07 -21.23 5.90
C VAL A 153 13.12 -21.80 4.96
N TYR A 154 12.69 -22.74 4.12
CA TYR A 154 13.54 -23.37 3.12
C TYR A 154 13.12 -22.94 1.71
N GLY A 155 14.04 -22.34 0.97
CA GLY A 155 13.85 -21.97 -0.43
C GLY A 155 14.40 -23.05 -1.34
N MET A 156 13.53 -23.68 -2.11
CA MET A 156 13.86 -24.78 -3.01
C MET A 156 13.76 -24.33 -4.48
N ASP A 157 14.62 -24.87 -5.31
CA ASP A 157 14.62 -24.59 -6.75
C ASP A 157 13.77 -25.59 -7.53
N SER A 158 13.66 -26.84 -7.01
CA SER A 158 13.03 -27.95 -7.72
C SER A 158 12.30 -28.93 -6.79
N LEU A 159 11.42 -29.74 -7.41
CA LEU A 159 10.78 -30.88 -6.75
C LEU A 159 11.83 -31.88 -6.22
N ALA A 160 12.94 -32.09 -6.96
CA ALA A 160 14.01 -32.98 -6.54
C ALA A 160 14.67 -32.50 -5.25
N ASP A 161 14.90 -31.19 -5.08
CA ASP A 161 15.44 -30.63 -3.84
C ASP A 161 14.51 -30.87 -2.65
N VAL A 162 13.19 -30.70 -2.85
CA VAL A 162 12.19 -30.95 -1.80
C VAL A 162 12.17 -32.43 -1.40
N ILE A 163 12.24 -33.35 -2.36
CA ILE A 163 12.31 -34.79 -2.10
C ILE A 163 13.59 -35.14 -1.32
N ALA A 164 14.73 -34.59 -1.75
CA ALA A 164 16.02 -34.82 -1.09
C ALA A 164 16.02 -34.29 0.35
N PHE A 165 15.41 -33.14 0.59
CA PHE A 165 15.23 -32.55 1.92
C PHE A 165 14.38 -33.45 2.82
N ILE A 166 13.21 -33.90 2.35
CA ILE A 166 12.29 -34.71 3.16
C ILE A 166 12.92 -36.07 3.48
N ASN A 167 13.58 -36.71 2.50
CA ASN A 167 14.24 -38.01 2.66
C ASN A 167 15.60 -37.92 3.38
N GLY A 168 16.06 -36.72 3.76
CA GLY A 168 17.34 -36.51 4.43
C GLY A 168 18.56 -36.92 3.60
N THR A 169 18.43 -36.98 2.26
CA THR A 169 19.53 -37.35 1.34
C THR A 169 20.41 -36.15 0.96
N ALA A 170 19.96 -34.92 1.25
CA ALA A 170 20.74 -33.69 1.14
C ALA A 170 20.44 -32.76 2.31
N GLU A 171 21.46 -32.03 2.75
CA GLU A 171 21.35 -31.06 3.82
C GLU A 171 20.98 -29.69 3.21
N PHE A 172 19.97 -29.04 3.78
CA PHE A 172 19.55 -27.68 3.44
C PHE A 172 19.53 -26.85 4.71
N GLU A 173 20.05 -25.64 4.62
CA GLU A 173 20.02 -24.69 5.73
C GLU A 173 18.80 -23.78 5.64
N PRO A 174 18.09 -23.52 6.75
CA PRO A 174 17.00 -22.57 6.78
C PRO A 174 17.55 -21.15 6.58
N THR A 175 16.87 -20.37 5.74
CA THR A 175 17.27 -18.99 5.52
C THR A 175 16.86 -18.13 6.71
N ARG A 176 17.82 -17.42 7.26
CA ARG A 176 17.65 -16.44 8.34
C ARG A 176 18.02 -15.06 7.84
N ILE A 177 17.15 -14.09 8.06
CA ILE A 177 17.36 -12.71 7.68
C ILE A 177 17.37 -11.87 8.96
N ASP A 178 18.37 -11.02 9.11
CA ASP A 178 18.31 -9.96 10.11
C ASP A 178 17.40 -8.84 9.59
N THR A 179 16.09 -9.11 9.72
CA THR A 179 15.02 -8.23 9.23
C THR A 179 15.14 -6.81 9.80
N ARG A 180 15.56 -6.67 11.07
CA ARG A 180 15.68 -5.35 11.71
C ARG A 180 16.81 -4.55 11.08
N ARG A 181 17.97 -5.17 10.91
CA ARG A 181 19.14 -4.50 10.35
C ARG A 181 18.86 -4.05 8.91
N GLU A 182 18.40 -4.94 8.04
CA GLU A 182 18.06 -4.59 6.65
C GLU A 182 17.01 -3.48 6.57
N PHE A 183 15.99 -3.55 7.43
CA PHE A 183 14.92 -2.56 7.48
C PHE A 183 15.45 -1.15 7.80
N TYR A 184 16.26 -1.01 8.86
CA TYR A 184 16.78 0.30 9.27
C TYR A 184 17.83 0.85 8.30
N GLU A 185 18.68 0.01 7.70
CA GLU A 185 19.67 0.43 6.71
C GLU A 185 19.02 1.02 5.44
N GLN A 186 17.87 0.50 5.03
CA GLN A 186 17.21 0.94 3.80
C GLN A 186 16.25 2.13 3.98
N GLN A 187 15.86 2.47 5.21
CA GLN A 187 14.90 3.55 5.49
C GLN A 187 15.33 4.94 5.04
N SER A 188 16.62 5.19 4.99
CA SER A 188 17.20 6.52 4.74
C SER A 188 17.79 6.69 3.34
N ASN A 189 17.69 5.68 2.48
CA ASN A 189 18.28 5.69 1.14
C ASN A 189 17.24 6.15 0.11
N PHE A 190 17.18 7.48 -0.15
CA PHE A 190 16.28 8.06 -1.14
C PHE A 190 17.04 8.55 -2.36
N ASP A 191 16.55 8.21 -3.55
CA ASP A 191 17.14 8.66 -4.83
C ASP A 191 16.85 10.14 -5.14
N LEU A 192 15.81 10.72 -4.52
CA LEU A 192 15.33 12.07 -4.75
C LEU A 192 15.43 12.91 -3.46
N ASP A 193 15.94 14.13 -3.58
CA ASP A 193 16.12 15.05 -2.47
C ASP A 193 15.47 16.42 -2.73
N PHE A 194 14.95 17.08 -1.68
CA PHE A 194 14.41 18.44 -1.75
C PHE A 194 15.51 19.48 -2.00
N ALA A 195 16.77 19.18 -1.75
CA ALA A 195 17.91 20.03 -2.10
C ALA A 195 17.97 20.34 -3.62
N ASP A 196 17.47 19.44 -4.47
CA ASP A 196 17.39 19.66 -5.92
C ASP A 196 16.33 20.70 -6.32
N VAL A 197 15.38 21.01 -5.42
CA VAL A 197 14.27 21.93 -5.70
C VAL A 197 14.70 23.36 -5.36
N ARG A 198 14.84 24.19 -6.39
CA ARG A 198 15.21 25.59 -6.25
C ARG A 198 13.97 26.48 -6.11
N GLY A 199 13.96 27.33 -5.11
CA GLY A 199 12.79 28.19 -4.81
C GLY A 199 11.60 27.38 -4.28
N GLN A 200 10.39 27.88 -4.51
CA GLN A 200 9.12 27.24 -4.11
C GLN A 200 8.96 27.06 -2.59
N GLU A 201 9.48 27.97 -1.79
CA GLU A 201 9.53 27.84 -0.32
C GLU A 201 8.15 27.64 0.30
N ASN A 202 7.12 28.33 -0.23
CA ASN A 202 5.73 28.18 0.23
C ASN A 202 5.21 26.75 -0.01
N VAL A 203 5.56 26.14 -1.16
CA VAL A 203 5.14 24.77 -1.49
C VAL A 203 5.91 23.75 -0.63
N LYS A 204 7.22 23.95 -0.43
CA LYS A 204 8.04 23.13 0.46
C LYS A 204 7.46 23.17 1.88
N ARG A 205 7.11 24.36 2.39
CA ARG A 205 6.48 24.52 3.70
C ARG A 205 5.14 23.82 3.78
N ALA A 206 4.27 23.96 2.77
CA ALA A 206 3.00 23.25 2.70
C ALA A 206 3.20 21.73 2.70
N MET A 207 4.21 21.20 1.98
CA MET A 207 4.56 19.78 1.96
C MET A 207 5.12 19.30 3.30
N GLU A 208 5.93 20.10 3.98
CA GLU A 208 6.42 19.82 5.34
C GLU A 208 5.24 19.69 6.33
N VAL A 209 4.31 20.64 6.31
CA VAL A 209 3.09 20.60 7.13
C VAL A 209 2.23 19.37 6.79
N ALA A 210 2.04 19.10 5.49
CA ALA A 210 1.30 17.94 5.03
C ALA A 210 1.94 16.62 5.51
N ALA A 211 3.26 16.49 5.40
CA ALA A 211 4.02 15.32 5.84
C ALA A 211 3.95 15.13 7.38
N ALA A 212 4.07 16.22 8.13
CA ALA A 212 4.04 16.20 9.59
C ALA A 212 2.68 15.77 10.13
N GLY A 213 1.57 16.28 9.55
CA GLY A 213 0.23 16.00 10.01
C GLY A 213 -0.48 14.84 9.31
N GLY A 214 0.09 14.30 8.22
CA GLY A 214 -0.58 13.32 7.36
C GLY A 214 -1.74 13.93 6.57
N HIS A 215 -1.65 15.21 6.21
CA HIS A 215 -2.72 15.95 5.54
C HIS A 215 -2.78 15.68 4.05
N ASN A 216 -3.98 15.55 3.51
CA ASN A 216 -4.20 15.51 2.08
C ASN A 216 -3.96 16.88 1.46
N MET A 217 -3.33 16.92 0.28
CA MET A 217 -3.00 18.20 -0.37
C MET A 217 -3.28 18.21 -1.87
N VAL A 218 -3.53 19.41 -2.40
CA VAL A 218 -3.59 19.65 -3.85
C VAL A 218 -2.67 20.83 -4.21
N MET A 219 -1.90 20.62 -5.28
CA MET A 219 -1.01 21.59 -5.87
C MET A 219 -1.62 22.14 -7.16
N ILE A 220 -1.77 23.47 -7.27
CA ILE A 220 -2.38 24.13 -8.40
C ILE A 220 -1.34 25.03 -9.04
N GLY A 221 -1.16 24.92 -10.35
CA GLY A 221 -0.21 25.79 -11.06
C GLY A 221 -0.10 25.46 -12.54
N PRO A 222 0.57 26.31 -13.32
CA PRO A 222 0.69 26.13 -14.75
C PRO A 222 1.50 24.88 -15.12
N PRO A 223 1.40 24.42 -16.37
CA PRO A 223 2.26 23.34 -16.88
C PRO A 223 3.74 23.70 -16.68
N GLY A 224 4.57 22.71 -16.34
CA GLY A 224 6.00 22.92 -16.14
C GLY A 224 6.41 23.60 -14.82
N SER A 225 5.49 23.92 -13.91
CA SER A 225 5.80 24.53 -12.61
C SER A 225 6.44 23.57 -11.58
N GLY A 226 6.65 22.29 -11.92
CA GLY A 226 7.35 21.33 -11.06
C GLY A 226 6.46 20.52 -10.11
N LYS A 227 5.14 20.54 -10.24
CA LYS A 227 4.17 19.82 -9.38
C LYS A 227 4.51 18.35 -9.16
N SER A 228 4.65 17.59 -10.25
CA SER A 228 4.94 16.15 -10.21
C SER A 228 6.36 15.86 -9.68
N MET A 229 7.32 16.77 -9.94
CA MET A 229 8.68 16.69 -9.39
C MET A 229 8.67 16.84 -7.86
N MET A 230 7.91 17.78 -7.33
CA MET A 230 7.73 18.00 -5.90
C MET A 230 7.06 16.79 -5.24
N ALA A 231 5.94 16.32 -5.82
CA ALA A 231 5.20 15.18 -5.28
C ALA A 231 6.08 13.91 -5.14
N LYS A 232 6.93 13.61 -6.13
CA LYS A 232 7.84 12.46 -6.12
C LYS A 232 8.89 12.52 -5.01
N ARG A 233 9.20 13.70 -4.47
CA ARG A 233 10.14 13.90 -3.37
C ARG A 233 9.49 13.78 -2.00
N LEU A 234 8.17 13.80 -1.92
CA LEU A 234 7.44 13.74 -0.65
C LEU A 234 7.83 12.52 0.24
N PRO A 235 8.04 11.31 -0.30
CA PRO A 235 8.49 10.18 0.53
C PRO A 235 9.78 10.45 1.31
N SER A 236 10.70 11.28 0.79
CA SER A 236 11.98 11.57 1.43
C SER A 236 11.87 12.42 2.70
N ILE A 237 10.73 13.11 2.91
CA ILE A 237 10.47 13.92 4.10
C ILE A 237 9.41 13.31 5.03
N LEU A 238 8.75 12.22 4.62
CA LEU A 238 7.78 11.53 5.48
C LEU A 238 8.49 10.85 6.67
N PRO A 239 7.80 10.69 7.82
CA PRO A 239 8.32 9.89 8.92
C PRO A 239 8.63 8.47 8.45
N PRO A 240 9.69 7.81 8.96
CA PRO A 240 9.99 6.43 8.60
C PRO A 240 8.82 5.50 8.94
N LEU A 241 8.72 4.37 8.25
CA LEU A 241 7.77 3.32 8.63
C LEU A 241 8.19 2.70 9.97
N SER A 242 7.24 2.39 10.83
CA SER A 242 7.46 1.43 11.90
C SER A 242 7.56 0.01 11.34
N LEU A 243 8.11 -0.92 12.09
CA LEU A 243 8.19 -2.32 11.66
C LEU A 243 6.78 -2.92 11.44
N ALA A 244 5.81 -2.52 12.25
CA ALA A 244 4.41 -2.96 12.11
C ALA A 244 3.78 -2.44 10.81
N GLU A 245 3.92 -1.13 10.51
CA GLU A 245 3.47 -0.53 9.25
C GLU A 245 4.15 -1.18 8.04
N SER A 246 5.45 -1.47 8.15
CA SER A 246 6.22 -2.15 7.09
C SER A 246 5.69 -3.56 6.81
N LEU A 247 5.43 -4.35 7.86
CA LEU A 247 4.87 -5.70 7.72
C LEU A 247 3.49 -5.67 7.06
N GLU A 248 2.60 -4.78 7.52
CA GLU A 248 1.25 -4.64 6.96
C GLU A 248 1.31 -4.21 5.48
N THR A 249 2.13 -3.22 5.15
CA THR A 249 2.34 -2.76 3.78
C THR A 249 2.93 -3.87 2.90
N THR A 250 3.91 -4.61 3.41
CA THR A 250 4.54 -5.71 2.68
C THR A 250 3.56 -6.85 2.41
N GLN A 251 2.65 -7.18 3.35
CA GLN A 251 1.62 -8.19 3.13
C GLN A 251 0.70 -7.82 1.96
N ILE A 252 0.27 -6.55 1.86
CA ILE A 252 -0.57 -6.08 0.75
C ILE A 252 0.16 -6.25 -0.58
N HIS A 253 1.43 -5.84 -0.65
CA HIS A 253 2.22 -5.96 -1.87
C HIS A 253 2.56 -7.41 -2.22
N SER A 254 2.76 -8.28 -1.23
CA SER A 254 2.97 -9.72 -1.38
C SER A 254 1.76 -10.38 -2.05
N VAL A 255 0.55 -10.15 -1.52
CA VAL A 255 -0.70 -10.68 -2.08
C VAL A 255 -0.94 -10.15 -3.49
N ALA A 256 -0.65 -8.88 -3.75
CA ALA A 256 -0.75 -8.29 -5.08
C ALA A 256 0.29 -8.82 -6.08
N GLY A 257 1.32 -9.55 -5.62
CA GLY A 257 2.45 -9.94 -6.45
C GLY A 257 3.26 -8.75 -6.95
N LYS A 258 3.31 -7.66 -6.16
CA LYS A 258 4.00 -6.39 -6.48
C LYS A 258 5.23 -6.15 -5.60
N LEU A 259 5.63 -7.13 -4.80
CA LEU A 259 6.89 -7.06 -4.06
C LEU A 259 8.06 -7.20 -5.04
N GLY A 260 9.06 -6.34 -4.92
CA GLY A 260 10.25 -6.37 -5.78
C GLY A 260 11.03 -7.68 -5.61
N LYS A 261 11.66 -8.16 -6.68
CA LYS A 261 12.48 -9.37 -6.63
C LYS A 261 13.59 -9.23 -5.57
N GLY A 262 13.68 -10.19 -4.67
CA GLY A 262 14.70 -10.20 -3.62
C GLY A 262 14.48 -9.21 -2.46
N MET A 263 13.34 -8.52 -2.42
CA MET A 263 12.97 -7.71 -1.25
C MET A 263 12.44 -8.60 -0.12
N SER A 264 12.84 -8.26 1.11
CA SER A 264 12.33 -8.88 2.34
C SER A 264 11.14 -8.09 2.89
N LEU A 265 11.34 -6.80 3.15
CA LEU A 265 10.34 -5.85 3.64
C LEU A 265 10.34 -4.57 2.82
N ILE A 266 9.19 -3.90 2.76
CA ILE A 266 9.08 -2.52 2.28
C ILE A 266 9.54 -1.62 3.42
N SER A 267 10.69 -0.97 3.25
CA SER A 267 11.33 -0.10 4.25
C SER A 267 10.96 1.38 4.08
N GLN A 268 10.52 1.78 2.90
CA GLN A 268 10.11 3.15 2.58
C GLN A 268 8.61 3.23 2.33
N ARG A 269 8.03 4.39 2.62
CA ARG A 269 6.60 4.63 2.35
C ARG A 269 6.31 4.55 0.85
N PRO A 270 5.35 3.72 0.41
CA PRO A 270 5.03 3.58 -1.00
C PRO A 270 4.60 4.91 -1.63
N PHE A 271 5.03 5.15 -2.87
CA PHE A 271 4.54 6.24 -3.69
C PHE A 271 3.84 5.65 -4.92
N ARG A 272 2.51 5.79 -4.98
CA ARG A 272 1.69 5.29 -6.09
C ARG A 272 1.16 6.45 -6.91
N SER A 273 1.40 6.41 -8.21
CA SER A 273 0.98 7.46 -9.15
C SER A 273 0.26 6.83 -10.34
N PRO A 274 -1.02 6.44 -10.17
CA PRO A 274 -1.80 5.91 -11.26
C PRO A 274 -2.06 6.99 -12.33
N HIS A 275 -2.03 6.58 -13.59
CA HIS A 275 -2.39 7.46 -14.69
C HIS A 275 -3.89 7.82 -14.64
N HIS A 276 -4.29 9.01 -15.08
CA HIS A 276 -5.68 9.47 -15.03
C HIS A 276 -6.67 8.59 -15.81
N THR A 277 -6.21 7.77 -16.76
CA THR A 277 -7.03 6.80 -17.49
C THR A 277 -7.30 5.48 -16.74
N ILE A 278 -6.83 5.37 -15.49
CA ILE A 278 -7.02 4.16 -14.68
C ILE A 278 -8.50 3.79 -14.53
N SER A 279 -8.81 2.51 -14.63
CA SER A 279 -10.17 2.02 -14.35
C SER A 279 -10.47 1.99 -12.85
N GLN A 280 -11.76 2.06 -12.47
CA GLN A 280 -12.17 1.92 -11.07
C GLN A 280 -11.66 0.63 -10.44
N VAL A 281 -11.70 -0.50 -11.17
CA VAL A 281 -11.23 -1.80 -10.68
C VAL A 281 -9.73 -1.79 -10.43
N ALA A 282 -8.95 -1.16 -11.28
CA ALA A 282 -7.50 -1.06 -11.06
C ALA A 282 -7.17 -0.13 -9.88
N LEU A 283 -7.96 0.92 -9.65
CA LEU A 283 -7.76 1.85 -8.55
C LEU A 283 -8.18 1.24 -7.21
N VAL A 284 -9.38 0.68 -7.13
CA VAL A 284 -10.00 0.13 -5.90
C VAL A 284 -9.49 -1.28 -5.60
N GLY A 285 -9.27 -2.05 -6.64
CA GLY A 285 -9.10 -3.48 -6.58
C GLY A 285 -10.35 -4.23 -7.02
N GLY A 286 -10.22 -5.52 -7.22
CA GLY A 286 -11.32 -6.37 -7.69
C GLY A 286 -10.84 -7.48 -8.61
N GLY A 287 -11.70 -7.89 -9.52
CA GLY A 287 -11.52 -9.07 -10.36
C GLY A 287 -12.36 -10.24 -9.89
N MET A 288 -12.26 -11.39 -10.56
CA MET A 288 -12.90 -12.64 -10.12
C MET A 288 -12.30 -13.09 -8.78
N ASN A 289 -10.98 -12.95 -8.63
CA ASN A 289 -10.22 -13.12 -7.40
C ASN A 289 -9.84 -11.72 -6.94
N PRO A 290 -10.51 -11.16 -5.92
CA PRO A 290 -10.32 -9.77 -5.53
C PRO A 290 -8.88 -9.46 -5.13
N GLN A 291 -8.17 -8.72 -5.98
CA GLN A 291 -6.81 -8.25 -5.74
C GLN A 291 -6.83 -6.81 -5.23
N PRO A 292 -5.86 -6.40 -4.38
CA PRO A 292 -5.75 -5.02 -3.95
C PRO A 292 -5.41 -4.10 -5.13
N GLY A 293 -6.07 -2.92 -5.18
CA GLY A 293 -5.82 -1.88 -6.18
C GLY A 293 -4.75 -0.87 -5.74
N GLU A 294 -4.55 0.18 -6.57
CA GLU A 294 -3.55 1.22 -6.29
C GLU A 294 -3.79 1.94 -4.95
N ILE A 295 -5.05 2.07 -4.52
CA ILE A 295 -5.42 2.64 -3.21
C ILE A 295 -4.82 1.80 -2.07
N SER A 296 -4.98 0.49 -2.10
CA SER A 296 -4.42 -0.41 -1.09
C SER A 296 -2.90 -0.51 -1.19
N LEU A 297 -2.34 -0.47 -2.40
CA LEU A 297 -0.89 -0.45 -2.63
C LEU A 297 -0.23 0.85 -2.14
N ALA A 298 -0.99 1.94 -1.97
CA ALA A 298 -0.53 3.19 -1.39
C ALA A 298 -0.59 3.19 0.16
N HIS A 299 -1.04 2.11 0.78
CA HIS A 299 -1.16 2.00 2.24
C HIS A 299 0.13 2.39 2.96
N ASN A 300 0.01 3.18 4.02
CA ASN A 300 1.12 3.80 4.78
C ASN A 300 2.06 4.67 3.94
N GLY A 301 1.61 5.12 2.77
CA GLY A 301 2.39 5.91 1.83
C GLY A 301 1.61 7.06 1.20
N VAL A 302 1.86 7.32 -0.07
CA VAL A 302 1.29 8.41 -0.86
C VAL A 302 0.57 7.87 -2.08
N LEU A 303 -0.67 8.33 -2.29
CA LEU A 303 -1.39 8.19 -3.55
C LEU A 303 -1.36 9.54 -4.27
N PHE A 304 -0.62 9.63 -5.37
CA PHE A 304 -0.48 10.84 -6.16
C PHE A 304 -1.38 10.80 -7.40
N ALA A 305 -2.32 11.73 -7.48
CA ALA A 305 -3.18 11.93 -8.64
C ALA A 305 -2.69 13.15 -9.45
N ASP A 306 -1.91 12.91 -10.49
CA ASP A 306 -1.49 13.96 -11.41
C ASP A 306 -2.63 14.31 -12.37
N GLU A 307 -2.78 15.60 -12.69
CA GLU A 307 -3.87 16.10 -13.54
C GLU A 307 -5.27 15.70 -13.02
N LEU A 308 -5.54 15.94 -11.74
CA LEU A 308 -6.75 15.51 -11.04
C LEU A 308 -8.06 15.70 -11.83
N PRO A 309 -8.34 16.85 -12.53
CA PRO A 309 -9.57 17.03 -13.28
C PRO A 309 -9.68 16.17 -14.56
N GLU A 310 -8.60 15.48 -14.96
CA GLU A 310 -8.63 14.59 -16.14
C GLU A 310 -9.04 13.15 -15.79
N PHE A 311 -9.07 12.81 -14.52
CA PHE A 311 -9.64 11.52 -14.08
C PHE A 311 -11.14 11.45 -14.36
N ASN A 312 -11.63 10.27 -14.67
CA ASN A 312 -13.06 10.05 -14.79
C ASN A 312 -13.75 10.37 -13.44
N LYS A 313 -14.84 11.11 -13.47
CA LYS A 313 -15.59 11.52 -12.28
C LYS A 313 -15.98 10.32 -11.40
N ALA A 314 -16.44 9.24 -12.00
CA ALA A 314 -16.79 8.02 -11.26
C ALA A 314 -15.58 7.40 -10.56
N THR A 315 -14.37 7.49 -11.15
CA THR A 315 -13.12 7.04 -10.55
C THR A 315 -12.70 7.92 -9.38
N LEU A 316 -12.93 9.22 -9.43
CA LEU A 316 -12.64 10.13 -8.30
C LEU A 316 -13.61 9.93 -7.13
N GLU A 317 -14.89 9.65 -7.39
CA GLU A 317 -15.89 9.47 -6.33
C GLU A 317 -15.60 8.25 -5.45
N VAL A 318 -14.94 7.21 -5.97
CA VAL A 318 -14.59 6.03 -5.16
C VAL A 318 -13.48 6.30 -4.13
N LEU A 319 -12.72 7.41 -4.26
CA LEU A 319 -11.73 7.83 -3.27
C LEU A 319 -12.35 8.35 -1.97
N ARG A 320 -13.63 8.75 -1.99
CA ARG A 320 -14.27 9.41 -0.84
C ARG A 320 -14.30 8.53 0.40
N GLN A 321 -14.70 7.27 0.24
CA GLN A 321 -14.77 6.33 1.35
C GLN A 321 -13.37 5.97 1.89
N PRO A 322 -12.39 5.57 1.08
CA PRO A 322 -11.03 5.29 1.56
C PRO A 322 -10.36 6.45 2.31
N LEU A 323 -10.62 7.69 1.90
CA LEU A 323 -10.07 8.88 2.56
C LEU A 323 -10.68 9.14 3.95
N GLU A 324 -11.89 8.61 4.23
CA GLU A 324 -12.53 8.69 5.55
C GLU A 324 -12.25 7.46 6.40
N ASP A 325 -12.59 6.28 5.86
CA ASP A 325 -12.61 5.01 6.60
C ASP A 325 -11.25 4.34 6.68
N ARG A 326 -10.28 4.74 5.82
CA ARG A 326 -8.93 4.15 5.68
C ARG A 326 -8.91 2.66 5.42
N LYS A 327 -9.99 2.18 4.89
CA LYS A 327 -10.17 0.81 4.46
C LYS A 327 -11.03 0.79 3.21
N ILE A 328 -10.86 -0.24 2.41
CA ILE A 328 -11.64 -0.46 1.23
C ILE A 328 -12.24 -1.85 1.27
N THR A 329 -13.55 -1.93 1.05
CA THR A 329 -14.27 -3.20 1.04
C THR A 329 -14.61 -3.58 -0.39
N ILE A 330 -14.10 -4.72 -0.83
CA ILE A 330 -14.41 -5.29 -2.14
C ILE A 330 -15.44 -6.39 -1.92
N ALA A 331 -16.71 -6.06 -2.16
CA ALA A 331 -17.81 -7.02 -2.07
C ALA A 331 -18.08 -7.66 -3.44
N ARG A 332 -18.16 -9.00 -3.45
CA ARG A 332 -18.58 -9.82 -4.58
C ARG A 332 -19.59 -10.86 -4.10
N SER A 333 -20.32 -11.50 -5.00
CA SER A 333 -21.38 -12.47 -4.66
C SER A 333 -20.95 -13.59 -3.70
N LYS A 334 -19.64 -13.91 -3.66
CA LYS A 334 -19.09 -15.02 -2.86
C LYS A 334 -18.08 -14.56 -1.79
N TYR A 335 -17.58 -13.31 -1.86
CA TYR A 335 -16.52 -12.81 -0.98
C TYR A 335 -16.75 -11.36 -0.62
N THR A 336 -16.46 -11.03 0.60
CA THR A 336 -16.25 -9.65 1.06
C THR A 336 -14.85 -9.58 1.64
N ILE A 337 -13.97 -8.84 0.97
CA ILE A 337 -12.58 -8.67 1.39
C ILE A 337 -12.36 -7.21 1.75
N GLU A 338 -11.74 -6.99 2.89
CA GLU A 338 -11.35 -5.67 3.35
C GLU A 338 -9.82 -5.52 3.25
N TYR A 339 -9.37 -4.42 2.64
CA TYR A 339 -7.97 -4.04 2.62
C TYR A 339 -7.77 -2.72 3.36
N PRO A 340 -6.75 -2.60 4.20
CA PRO A 340 -6.36 -1.32 4.78
C PRO A 340 -5.84 -0.39 3.67
N CYS A 341 -6.12 0.90 3.79
CA CYS A 341 -5.70 1.92 2.83
C CYS A 341 -5.50 3.29 3.49
N SER A 342 -4.74 3.32 4.57
CA SER A 342 -4.31 4.56 5.19
C SER A 342 -3.19 5.18 4.37
N PHE A 343 -3.53 6.15 3.51
CA PHE A 343 -2.58 6.84 2.65
C PHE A 343 -2.76 8.35 2.74
N MET A 344 -1.73 9.09 2.39
CA MET A 344 -1.77 10.51 2.16
C MET A 344 -2.15 10.76 0.69
N PHE A 345 -3.26 11.46 0.46
CA PHE A 345 -3.70 11.82 -0.88
C PHE A 345 -3.04 13.13 -1.31
N VAL A 346 -2.27 13.07 -2.37
CA VAL A 346 -1.63 14.23 -2.99
C VAL A 346 -2.12 14.34 -4.41
N ALA A 347 -2.57 15.54 -4.81
CA ALA A 347 -3.05 15.77 -6.16
C ALA A 347 -2.31 16.95 -6.79
N SER A 348 -2.25 16.97 -8.12
CA SER A 348 -1.85 18.13 -8.89
C SER A 348 -2.92 18.49 -9.91
N MET A 349 -3.04 19.76 -10.23
CA MET A 349 -3.92 20.22 -11.28
C MET A 349 -3.45 21.55 -11.89
N ASN A 350 -3.92 21.83 -13.10
CA ASN A 350 -3.79 23.14 -13.68
C ASN A 350 -4.91 24.06 -13.18
N PRO A 351 -4.74 25.39 -13.17
CA PRO A 351 -5.77 26.32 -12.70
C PRO A 351 -6.96 26.46 -13.66
N CYS A 352 -6.78 26.06 -14.93
CA CYS A 352 -7.81 26.13 -15.97
C CYS A 352 -7.45 25.16 -17.12
N PRO A 353 -8.33 24.97 -18.14
CA PRO A 353 -8.04 24.10 -19.28
C PRO A 353 -6.79 24.47 -20.08
N CYS A 354 -6.49 25.78 -20.28
CA CYS A 354 -5.25 26.19 -20.94
C CYS A 354 -4.03 26.18 -20.03
N GLY A 355 -4.24 26.11 -18.70
CA GLY A 355 -3.17 26.02 -17.69
C GLY A 355 -2.61 27.35 -17.20
N TYR A 356 -3.03 28.49 -17.75
CA TYR A 356 -2.38 29.80 -17.51
C TYR A 356 -3.24 30.81 -16.75
N PHE A 357 -4.33 30.40 -16.12
CA PHE A 357 -5.12 31.29 -15.27
C PHE A 357 -4.27 31.75 -14.06
N ASN A 358 -4.21 33.05 -13.83
CA ASN A 358 -3.34 33.71 -12.85
C ASN A 358 -1.82 33.55 -13.09
N ASP A 359 -1.39 33.13 -14.31
CA ASP A 359 0.03 33.09 -14.65
C ASP A 359 0.51 34.53 -14.96
N PRO A 360 1.59 35.00 -14.31
CA PRO A 360 2.11 36.37 -14.53
C PRO A 360 2.79 36.54 -15.89
N THR A 361 3.14 35.44 -16.58
CA THR A 361 3.94 35.44 -17.82
C THR A 361 3.14 35.08 -19.06
N HIS A 362 2.02 34.38 -18.91
CA HIS A 362 1.19 33.90 -20.01
C HIS A 362 -0.25 34.35 -19.85
N HIS A 363 -0.86 34.77 -20.94
CA HIS A 363 -2.27 35.19 -20.94
C HIS A 363 -3.22 33.99 -21.00
N CYS A 364 -4.16 33.92 -20.05
CA CYS A 364 -5.21 32.91 -20.07
C CYS A 364 -6.25 33.22 -21.15
N VAL A 365 -6.55 32.23 -21.99
CA VAL A 365 -7.55 32.33 -23.07
C VAL A 365 -8.91 31.71 -22.72
N CYS A 366 -9.04 31.18 -21.49
CA CYS A 366 -10.27 30.52 -21.05
C CYS A 366 -11.33 31.54 -20.61
N THR A 367 -12.57 31.30 -20.97
CA THR A 367 -13.70 32.08 -20.43
C THR A 367 -14.00 31.64 -18.98
N PRO A 368 -14.60 32.52 -18.14
CA PRO A 368 -14.99 32.14 -16.77
C PRO A 368 -15.83 30.87 -16.71
N GLY A 369 -16.76 30.68 -17.64
CA GLY A 369 -17.58 29.46 -17.73
C GLY A 369 -16.79 28.19 -18.07
N GLN A 370 -15.67 28.30 -18.80
CA GLN A 370 -14.78 27.17 -19.05
C GLN A 370 -13.97 26.82 -17.80
N ILE A 371 -13.47 27.81 -17.09
CA ILE A 371 -12.74 27.61 -15.82
C ILE A 371 -13.65 26.94 -14.80
N GLN A 372 -14.88 27.46 -14.64
CA GLN A 372 -15.85 26.87 -13.70
C GLN A 372 -16.21 25.43 -14.05
N ARG A 373 -16.44 25.12 -15.33
CA ARG A 373 -16.69 23.71 -15.75
C ARG A 373 -15.52 22.81 -15.50
N TYR A 374 -14.29 23.30 -15.65
CA TYR A 374 -13.08 22.55 -15.38
C TYR A 374 -12.93 22.25 -13.88
N MET A 375 -13.14 23.25 -13.02
CA MET A 375 -13.11 23.09 -11.57
C MET A 375 -14.22 22.14 -11.07
N ASN A 376 -15.42 22.21 -11.64
CA ASN A 376 -16.56 21.38 -11.29
C ASN A 376 -16.42 19.89 -11.68
N LYS A 377 -15.35 19.51 -12.42
CA LYS A 377 -15.00 18.09 -12.61
C LYS A 377 -14.65 17.42 -11.27
N ILE A 378 -14.10 18.17 -10.33
CA ILE A 378 -13.82 17.72 -8.97
C ILE A 378 -15.03 18.03 -8.10
N SER A 379 -15.60 17.03 -7.45
CA SER A 379 -16.76 17.24 -6.59
C SER A 379 -16.40 18.00 -5.31
N GLY A 380 -17.30 18.85 -4.84
CA GLY A 380 -17.16 19.54 -3.55
C GLY A 380 -16.83 18.58 -2.40
N PRO A 381 -17.56 17.44 -2.25
CA PRO A 381 -17.22 16.45 -1.24
C PRO A 381 -15.82 15.85 -1.31
N LEU A 382 -15.18 15.76 -2.47
CA LEU A 382 -13.78 15.34 -2.59
C LEU A 382 -12.83 16.46 -2.18
N LEU A 383 -13.09 17.72 -2.61
CA LEU A 383 -12.32 18.90 -2.19
C LEU A 383 -12.39 19.10 -0.68
N ASP A 384 -13.54 18.86 -0.07
CA ASP A 384 -13.72 18.89 1.38
C ASP A 384 -12.80 17.91 2.14
N ARG A 385 -12.23 16.90 1.48
CA ARG A 385 -11.29 15.94 2.07
C ARG A 385 -9.82 16.28 1.85
N ILE A 386 -9.56 17.38 1.17
CA ILE A 386 -8.22 17.94 0.95
C ILE A 386 -8.01 19.05 1.97
N ASP A 387 -7.02 18.90 2.84
CA ASP A 387 -6.76 19.83 3.93
C ASP A 387 -5.96 21.05 3.47
N ILE A 388 -4.99 20.82 2.59
CA ILE A 388 -4.01 21.82 2.14
C ILE A 388 -4.16 22.03 0.63
N GLN A 389 -4.34 23.29 0.23
CA GLN A 389 -4.44 23.73 -1.17
C GLN A 389 -3.36 24.80 -1.38
N VAL A 390 -2.40 24.52 -2.27
CA VAL A 390 -1.26 25.41 -2.49
C VAL A 390 -1.12 25.77 -3.97
N GLU A 391 -0.94 27.06 -4.24
CA GLU A 391 -0.64 27.55 -5.58
C GLU A 391 0.86 27.51 -5.83
N ILE A 392 1.25 26.98 -6.98
CA ILE A 392 2.62 26.91 -7.46
C ILE A 392 2.79 27.91 -8.60
N THR A 393 3.64 28.89 -8.40
CA THR A 393 4.01 29.86 -9.45
C THR A 393 5.30 29.41 -10.16
N PRO A 394 5.46 29.67 -11.47
CA PRO A 394 6.72 29.39 -12.15
C PRO A 394 7.88 30.15 -11.51
N VAL A 395 9.00 29.47 -11.31
CA VAL A 395 10.23 30.14 -10.82
C VAL A 395 10.89 30.86 -12.00
N PRO A 396 11.16 32.18 -11.89
CA PRO A 396 11.86 32.91 -12.95
C PRO A 396 13.23 32.30 -13.25
N PHE A 397 13.64 32.29 -14.53
CA PHE A 397 14.92 31.72 -14.95
C PHE A 397 16.13 32.32 -14.19
N LYS A 398 16.09 33.60 -13.86
CA LYS A 398 17.12 34.28 -13.09
C LYS A 398 17.30 33.67 -11.69
N ASP A 399 16.19 33.23 -11.10
CA ASP A 399 16.20 32.63 -9.76
C ASP A 399 16.65 31.17 -9.81
N ILE A 400 16.32 30.44 -10.91
CA ILE A 400 16.81 29.08 -11.13
C ILE A 400 18.35 29.06 -11.32
N SER A 401 18.88 30.01 -12.10
CA SER A 401 20.30 30.03 -12.48
C SER A 401 21.24 30.44 -11.35
N LYS A 402 20.76 31.26 -10.40
CA LYS A 402 21.52 31.79 -9.26
C LYS A 402 21.18 31.16 -7.91
N ALA A 403 20.15 30.34 -7.83
CA ALA A 403 19.71 29.76 -6.58
C ALA A 403 20.74 28.79 -6.00
N GLN A 404 20.99 28.93 -4.73
CA GLN A 404 21.72 27.92 -3.95
C GLN A 404 20.87 26.63 -3.92
N PRO A 405 21.50 25.46 -3.67
CA PRO A 405 20.75 24.23 -3.39
C PRO A 405 19.68 24.47 -2.34
N GLY A 406 18.53 23.84 -2.50
CA GLY A 406 17.45 23.90 -1.51
C GLY A 406 17.85 23.24 -0.19
N GLU A 407 16.98 23.33 0.81
CA GLU A 407 17.16 22.62 2.08
C GLU A 407 17.11 21.10 1.83
N PRO A 408 18.04 20.29 2.40
CA PRO A 408 18.06 18.85 2.20
C PRO A 408 16.85 18.18 2.86
N SER A 409 16.36 17.13 2.24
CA SER A 409 15.23 16.32 2.73
C SER A 409 15.44 15.83 4.15
N SER A 410 16.68 15.52 4.55
CA SER A 410 17.01 15.07 5.90
C SER A 410 16.65 16.09 6.97
N ALA A 411 16.95 17.38 6.74
CA ALA A 411 16.65 18.44 7.70
C ALA A 411 15.14 18.66 7.85
N ILE A 412 14.39 18.66 6.74
CA ILE A 412 12.93 18.75 6.75
C ILE A 412 12.34 17.52 7.48
N ARG A 413 12.83 16.32 7.16
CA ARG A 413 12.38 15.07 7.78
C ARG A 413 12.59 15.06 9.29
N ASP A 414 13.71 15.58 9.78
CA ASP A 414 13.98 15.65 11.23
C ASP A 414 12.95 16.52 11.97
N ARG A 415 12.52 17.65 11.37
CA ARG A 415 11.43 18.47 11.93
C ARG A 415 10.09 17.74 11.88
N VAL A 416 9.81 17.07 10.78
CA VAL A 416 8.59 16.25 10.60
C VAL A 416 8.53 15.12 11.63
N ILE A 417 9.64 14.41 11.87
CA ILE A 417 9.73 13.35 12.88
C ILE A 417 9.47 13.91 14.28
N LYS A 418 10.08 15.05 14.63
CA LYS A 418 9.84 15.68 15.94
C LYS A 418 8.38 16.07 16.16
N ALA A 419 7.73 16.62 15.13
CA ALA A 419 6.31 16.94 15.19
C ALA A 419 5.44 15.68 15.30
N ARG A 420 5.80 14.60 14.58
CA ARG A 420 5.10 13.32 14.64
C ARG A 420 5.20 12.67 16.03
N HIS A 421 6.36 12.69 16.67
CA HIS A 421 6.52 12.19 18.03
C HIS A 421 5.59 12.87 19.05
N ARG A 422 5.41 14.21 18.93
CA ARG A 422 4.43 14.92 19.77
C ARG A 422 3.01 14.43 19.55
N GLN A 423 2.65 14.10 18.32
CA GLN A 423 1.35 13.54 17.98
C GLN A 423 1.19 12.12 18.52
N GLU A 424 2.22 11.28 18.40
CA GLU A 424 2.23 9.91 18.93
C GLU A 424 2.07 9.91 20.46
N GLU A 425 2.76 10.80 21.17
CA GLU A 425 2.60 10.96 22.61
C GLU A 425 1.19 11.45 22.99
N ARG A 426 0.63 12.39 22.20
CA ARG A 426 -0.73 12.92 22.39
C ARG A 426 -1.80 11.84 22.22
N PHE A 427 -1.61 10.95 21.28
CA PHE A 427 -2.60 9.95 20.88
C PHE A 427 -2.31 8.53 21.38
N LYS A 428 -1.28 8.33 22.20
CA LYS A 428 -0.80 7.01 22.64
C LYS A 428 -1.89 6.10 23.21
N ASP A 429 -2.90 6.67 23.88
CA ASP A 429 -4.00 5.96 24.51
C ASP A 429 -5.25 5.89 23.61
N ILE A 430 -5.16 6.34 22.35
CA ILE A 430 -6.27 6.42 21.40
C ILE A 430 -6.00 5.51 20.22
N SER A 431 -6.69 4.38 20.16
CA SER A 431 -6.53 3.41 19.09
C SER A 431 -6.94 3.99 17.72
N GLY A 432 -6.14 3.75 16.69
CA GLY A 432 -6.45 4.12 15.30
C GLY A 432 -6.17 5.59 14.94
N VAL A 433 -5.57 6.38 15.84
CA VAL A 433 -5.17 7.77 15.58
C VAL A 433 -3.68 7.92 15.75
N TYR A 434 -2.96 8.26 14.66
CA TYR A 434 -1.51 8.35 14.62
C TYR A 434 -0.99 9.75 14.22
N CYS A 435 -1.88 10.63 13.74
CA CYS A 435 -1.51 11.97 13.29
C CYS A 435 -2.70 12.93 13.36
N ASN A 436 -2.42 14.24 13.28
CA ASN A 436 -3.42 15.28 13.45
C ASN A 436 -4.55 15.25 12.39
N ALA A 437 -4.25 14.86 11.15
CA ALA A 437 -5.28 14.71 10.12
C ALA A 437 -6.37 13.70 10.52
N GLN A 438 -6.06 12.81 11.45
CA GLN A 438 -6.94 11.75 11.93
C GLN A 438 -7.80 12.14 13.12
N MET A 439 -7.60 13.31 13.71
CA MET A 439 -8.40 13.78 14.84
C MET A 439 -9.89 13.79 14.53
N THR A 440 -10.69 13.29 15.46
CA THR A 440 -12.15 13.46 15.45
C THR A 440 -12.52 14.87 15.88
N GLU A 441 -13.77 15.26 15.69
CA GLU A 441 -14.27 16.58 16.11
C GLU A 441 -14.06 16.83 17.62
N ARG A 442 -14.32 15.82 18.44
CA ARG A 442 -14.06 15.89 19.88
C ARG A 442 -12.59 16.15 20.20
N MET A 443 -11.68 15.52 19.46
CA MET A 443 -10.24 15.68 19.65
C MET A 443 -9.75 17.06 19.16
N ILE A 444 -10.37 17.62 18.12
CA ILE A 444 -10.07 18.98 17.68
C ILE A 444 -10.36 19.98 18.79
N HIS A 445 -11.52 19.90 19.42
CA HIS A 445 -11.87 20.74 20.58
C HIS A 445 -10.90 20.55 21.75
N GLN A 446 -10.39 19.34 21.96
CA GLN A 446 -9.48 19.07 23.07
C GLN A 446 -8.05 19.56 22.82
N TYR A 447 -7.53 19.44 21.59
CA TYR A 447 -6.10 19.61 21.29
C TYR A 447 -5.77 20.76 20.34
N ALA A 448 -6.76 21.32 19.64
CA ALA A 448 -6.57 22.34 18.62
C ALA A 448 -7.43 23.58 18.83
N GLU A 449 -8.05 23.75 20.02
CA GLU A 449 -8.85 24.92 20.34
C GLU A 449 -7.94 26.15 20.45
N PRO A 450 -8.19 27.23 19.68
CA PRO A 450 -7.39 28.44 19.72
C PRO A 450 -7.83 29.36 20.86
N ASP A 451 -6.98 30.34 21.15
CA ASP A 451 -7.31 31.43 22.06
C ASP A 451 -8.40 32.37 21.50
N GLU A 452 -8.86 33.33 22.29
CA GLU A 452 -9.91 34.26 21.91
C GLU A 452 -9.54 35.10 20.66
N THR A 453 -8.28 35.46 20.51
CA THR A 453 -7.75 36.16 19.33
C THR A 453 -7.81 35.27 18.08
N GLY A 454 -7.47 34.00 18.22
CA GLY A 454 -7.56 33.00 17.16
C GLY A 454 -8.99 32.71 16.74
N ILE A 455 -9.93 32.63 17.68
CA ILE A 455 -11.38 32.47 17.40
C ILE A 455 -11.90 33.65 16.59
N ASN A 456 -11.51 34.90 16.92
CA ASN A 456 -11.92 36.08 16.19
C ASN A 456 -11.33 36.10 14.76
N LEU A 457 -10.06 35.70 14.59
CA LEU A 457 -9.43 35.55 13.28
C LEU A 457 -10.16 34.51 12.41
N LEU A 458 -10.48 33.35 12.98
CA LEU A 458 -11.23 32.30 12.30
C LEU A 458 -12.62 32.78 11.89
N ARG A 459 -13.35 33.47 12.75
CA ARG A 459 -14.67 34.04 12.45
C ARG A 459 -14.59 34.96 11.25
N MET A 460 -13.66 35.93 11.26
CA MET A 460 -13.45 36.85 10.16
C MET A 460 -13.09 36.12 8.84
N ALA A 461 -12.27 35.09 8.90
CA ALA A 461 -11.90 34.29 7.76
C ALA A 461 -13.11 33.49 7.21
N MET A 462 -13.91 32.88 8.08
CA MET A 462 -15.11 32.13 7.72
C MET A 462 -16.12 33.00 6.99
N GLU A 463 -16.39 34.23 7.52
CA GLU A 463 -17.30 35.18 6.93
C GLU A 463 -16.77 35.73 5.59
N ARG A 464 -15.50 36.17 5.55
CA ARG A 464 -14.90 36.79 4.36
C ARG A 464 -14.69 35.82 3.21
N LEU A 465 -14.35 34.56 3.50
CA LEU A 465 -14.05 33.54 2.51
C LEU A 465 -15.21 32.56 2.28
N ASN A 466 -16.35 32.78 2.95
CA ASN A 466 -17.55 31.94 2.88
C ASN A 466 -17.23 30.44 3.09
N LEU A 467 -16.42 30.14 4.12
CA LEU A 467 -15.95 28.79 4.40
C LEU A 467 -17.01 27.92 5.10
N SER A 468 -17.04 26.64 4.81
CA SER A 468 -17.95 25.68 5.43
C SER A 468 -17.49 25.29 6.86
N ALA A 469 -18.39 24.74 7.68
CA ALA A 469 -18.05 24.17 8.99
C ALA A 469 -16.98 23.04 8.88
N ARG A 470 -16.95 22.31 7.76
CA ARG A 470 -15.91 21.30 7.51
C ARG A 470 -14.54 21.96 7.30
N ALA A 471 -14.49 23.10 6.59
CA ALA A 471 -13.26 23.87 6.43
C ALA A 471 -12.72 24.37 7.77
N TYR A 472 -13.58 24.77 8.71
CA TYR A 472 -13.20 25.13 10.07
C TYR A 472 -12.41 24.03 10.76
N ASN A 473 -12.96 22.80 10.81
CA ASN A 473 -12.28 21.66 11.42
C ASN A 473 -10.94 21.34 10.74
N ARG A 474 -10.84 21.50 9.41
CA ARG A 474 -9.61 21.29 8.65
C ARG A 474 -8.53 22.31 8.99
N ILE A 475 -8.90 23.60 9.04
CA ILE A 475 -7.99 24.68 9.45
C ILE A 475 -7.42 24.39 10.83
N LEU A 476 -8.24 23.96 11.80
CA LEU A 476 -7.76 23.64 13.15
C LEU A 476 -6.79 22.45 13.17
N LYS A 477 -7.05 21.40 12.39
CA LYS A 477 -6.11 20.26 12.28
C LYS A 477 -4.76 20.69 11.70
N VAL A 478 -4.77 21.50 10.66
CA VAL A 478 -3.56 22.04 10.03
C VAL A 478 -2.82 22.99 10.97
N ALA A 479 -3.54 23.91 11.64
CA ALA A 479 -2.96 24.83 12.62
C ALA A 479 -2.30 24.09 13.80
N ARG A 480 -2.93 22.99 14.29
CA ARG A 480 -2.31 22.13 15.32
C ARG A 480 -1.01 21.51 14.82
N THR A 481 -0.96 21.10 13.55
CA THR A 481 0.25 20.53 12.96
C THR A 481 1.36 21.57 12.83
N ILE A 482 1.04 22.81 12.43
CA ILE A 482 1.99 23.91 12.37
C ILE A 482 2.55 24.20 13.77
N ALA A 483 1.69 24.25 14.79
CA ALA A 483 2.12 24.44 16.17
C ALA A 483 3.02 23.29 16.66
N ASP A 484 2.74 22.03 16.26
CA ASP A 484 3.61 20.88 16.58
C ASP A 484 4.99 21.01 15.92
N LEU A 485 5.07 21.49 14.68
CA LEU A 485 6.34 21.76 13.99
C LEU A 485 7.15 22.85 14.68
N GLU A 486 6.49 23.91 15.17
CA GLU A 486 7.12 25.01 15.90
C GLU A 486 7.40 24.67 17.37
N GLY A 487 6.89 23.56 17.87
CA GLY A 487 7.09 23.11 19.25
C GLY A 487 6.19 23.80 20.27
N CYS A 488 5.13 24.44 19.81
CA CYS A 488 4.19 25.13 20.66
C CYS A 488 3.13 24.17 21.26
N GLU A 489 2.85 24.34 22.53
CA GLU A 489 1.84 23.55 23.24
C GLU A 489 0.43 23.93 22.78
N ASN A 490 0.16 25.22 22.58
CA ASN A 490 -1.15 25.74 22.18
C ASN A 490 -1.12 26.27 20.74
N VAL A 491 -2.28 26.23 20.08
CA VAL A 491 -2.47 26.84 18.76
C VAL A 491 -2.58 28.35 18.92
N GLN A 492 -1.69 29.09 18.25
CA GLN A 492 -1.64 30.55 18.27
C GLN A 492 -2.20 31.13 16.97
N SER A 493 -2.42 32.45 16.95
CA SER A 493 -3.00 33.18 15.80
C SER A 493 -2.14 33.10 14.53
N ASN A 494 -0.80 33.05 14.64
CA ASN A 494 0.10 32.86 13.48
C ASN A 494 -0.09 31.49 12.84
N HIS A 495 -0.27 30.41 13.63
CA HIS A 495 -0.53 29.06 13.11
C HIS A 495 -1.86 29.01 12.35
N LEU A 496 -2.87 29.71 12.84
CA LEU A 496 -4.15 29.83 12.19
C LEU A 496 -4.07 30.63 10.88
N ALA A 497 -3.33 31.75 10.89
CA ALA A 497 -3.13 32.57 9.69
C ALA A 497 -2.46 31.76 8.58
N GLU A 498 -1.43 30.97 8.89
CA GLU A 498 -0.80 30.06 7.93
C GLU A 498 -1.79 28.98 7.46
N ALA A 499 -2.52 28.32 8.35
CA ALA A 499 -3.50 27.29 8.00
C ALA A 499 -4.64 27.81 7.12
N ILE A 500 -5.13 29.03 7.37
CA ILE A 500 -6.16 29.70 6.55
C ILE A 500 -5.62 29.96 5.12
N SER A 501 -4.34 30.30 4.98
CA SER A 501 -3.73 30.54 3.67
C SER A 501 -3.73 29.32 2.76
N TYR A 502 -3.84 28.12 3.33
CA TYR A 502 -3.93 26.86 2.59
C TYR A 502 -5.36 26.49 2.12
N ARG A 503 -6.35 27.41 2.20
CA ARG A 503 -7.73 27.18 1.76
C ARG A 503 -8.15 28.05 0.58
N ASN A 504 -7.28 28.20 -0.40
CA ASN A 504 -7.49 29.13 -1.53
C ASN A 504 -8.61 28.74 -2.50
N LEU A 505 -8.90 27.44 -2.69
CA LEU A 505 -9.95 26.96 -3.62
C LEU A 505 -11.36 27.05 -3.03
N ASP A 506 -11.49 27.19 -1.72
CA ASP A 506 -12.81 27.30 -1.07
C ASP A 506 -13.46 28.67 -1.29
N ARG A 507 -12.74 29.61 -1.91
CA ARG A 507 -13.25 30.93 -2.22
C ARG A 507 -14.28 30.83 -3.35
N SER A 508 -15.49 31.35 -3.14
CA SER A 508 -16.56 31.41 -4.12
C SER A 508 -16.13 32.12 -5.43
N ASP A 509 -15.12 32.99 -5.34
CA ASP A 509 -14.67 33.89 -6.40
C ASP A 509 -13.44 33.39 -7.17
N TRP A 510 -13.08 32.10 -7.05
CA TRP A 510 -11.90 31.59 -7.78
C TRP A 510 -11.97 31.86 -9.28
N ALA A 511 -13.16 31.72 -9.89
CA ALA A 511 -13.39 31.97 -11.32
C ALA A 511 -13.69 33.42 -11.65
N GLU A 512 -13.96 34.28 -10.66
CA GLU A 512 -14.35 35.70 -10.87
C GLU A 512 -13.15 36.66 -10.81
N ARG A 513 -11.95 36.16 -10.58
CA ARG A 513 -10.70 36.94 -10.60
C ARG A 513 -10.19 37.25 -12.01
N CYS A 514 -11.07 37.15 -13.02
CA CYS A 514 -10.80 37.52 -14.41
C CYS A 514 -11.13 38.99 -14.68
#